data_62a25ec9d947fd11b72287b00b6d7cb7
#
_entry.id   62a25ec9d947fd11b72287b00b6d7cb7
#
_cell.length_a   1.000
_cell.length_b   1.000
_cell.length_c   1.000
_cell.angle_alpha   90.00
_cell.angle_beta   90.00
_cell.angle_gamma   90.00
#
_symmetry.space_group_name_H-M   'P 1'
#
loop_
_entity.id
_entity.type
_entity.pdbx_description
1 polymer ?
#
loop_
_entity_poly.entity_id
_entity_poly.type
_entity_poly.pdbx_seq_one_letter_code
_entity_poly.pdbx_strand_id
1 'polypeptide(L)'
;SNENNFNLTTLMWDVHPDRDEEWFKKETKNMSKRQIAQELECNFNTSGETVIDPSGIDWMLSLVKEPKHRTGFDRNFWIWEEHDPSCNYLISADVARGDGADSSTFHVLKLETMEIIGEYQGKPTPDLYANMLNQVGREFGNAMMVVENNSIGYTVIDKLIEYGFPNLFYSIKST
;
A
#
# COMPACT_ATOMS: atom_id res chain seq x y z
N SER A 1 -1.32 -0.42 -19.82
CA SER A 1 -1.79 -0.08 -21.19
C SER A 1 -2.71 -1.20 -21.67
N ASN A 2 -4.01 -0.93 -21.76
CA ASN A 2 -4.97 -1.83 -22.39
C ASN A 2 -4.82 -1.72 -23.92
N GLU A 3 -4.08 -2.63 -24.51
CA GLU A 3 -3.96 -2.77 -25.97
C GLU A 3 -4.90 -3.83 -26.53
N ASN A 4 -6.15 -3.86 -26.10
CA ASN A 4 -7.15 -4.67 -26.78
C ASN A 4 -8.30 -3.77 -27.26
N ASN A 5 -8.82 -4.05 -28.46
CA ASN A 5 -9.93 -3.32 -29.08
C ASN A 5 -11.30 -3.77 -28.54
N PHE A 6 -11.38 -4.31 -27.31
CA PHE A 6 -12.65 -4.71 -26.71
C PHE A 6 -13.22 -3.55 -25.90
N ASN A 7 -14.48 -3.24 -26.14
CA ASN A 7 -15.25 -2.33 -25.32
C ASN A 7 -15.92 -3.14 -24.20
N LEU A 8 -15.67 -2.76 -22.95
CA LEU A 8 -16.36 -3.35 -21.81
C LEU A 8 -17.79 -2.78 -21.75
N THR A 9 -18.77 -3.66 -21.80
CA THR A 9 -20.19 -3.31 -21.53
C THR A 9 -20.62 -4.06 -20.28
N THR A 10 -21.00 -3.35 -19.23
CA THR A 10 -21.54 -3.94 -17.99
C THR A 10 -23.05 -3.87 -18.01
N LEU A 11 -23.74 -5.03 -17.92
CA LEU A 11 -25.18 -5.15 -17.88
C LEU A 11 -25.56 -5.77 -16.53
N MET A 12 -25.94 -4.94 -15.59
CA MET A 12 -26.43 -5.37 -14.28
C MET A 12 -27.84 -5.96 -14.41
N TRP A 13 -28.28 -6.70 -13.41
CA TRP A 13 -29.56 -7.41 -13.41
C TRP A 13 -30.78 -6.49 -13.63
N ASP A 14 -30.72 -5.25 -13.15
CA ASP A 14 -31.78 -4.24 -13.19
C ASP A 14 -31.92 -3.53 -14.55
N VAL A 15 -31.00 -3.76 -15.47
CA VAL A 15 -31.10 -3.24 -16.85
C VAL A 15 -32.19 -3.97 -17.66
N HIS A 16 -32.55 -5.19 -17.25
CA HIS A 16 -33.60 -5.97 -17.95
C HIS A 16 -34.98 -5.53 -17.51
N PRO A 17 -35.88 -5.16 -18.45
CA PRO A 17 -37.20 -4.58 -18.13
C PRO A 17 -38.12 -5.49 -17.31
N ASP A 18 -37.94 -6.81 -17.36
CA ASP A 18 -38.76 -7.79 -16.64
C ASP A 18 -38.12 -8.21 -15.28
N ARG A 19 -37.06 -7.55 -14.85
CA ARG A 19 -36.36 -7.83 -13.59
C ARG A 19 -36.51 -6.67 -12.63
N ASP A 20 -37.41 -6.85 -11.66
CA ASP A 20 -37.67 -5.93 -10.56
C ASP A 20 -37.10 -6.44 -9.24
N GLU A 21 -37.32 -5.71 -8.17
CA GLU A 21 -36.86 -6.11 -6.82
C GLU A 21 -37.51 -7.41 -6.33
N GLU A 22 -38.70 -7.73 -6.77
CA GLU A 22 -39.40 -8.99 -6.41
C GLU A 22 -38.72 -10.17 -7.10
N TRP A 23 -38.41 -10.00 -8.39
CA TRP A 23 -37.61 -10.96 -9.14
C TRP A 23 -36.23 -11.17 -8.44
N PHE A 24 -35.54 -10.09 -8.09
CA PHE A 24 -34.23 -10.16 -7.42
C PHE A 24 -34.32 -10.93 -6.10
N LYS A 25 -35.24 -10.60 -5.22
CA LYS A 25 -35.46 -11.31 -3.94
C LYS A 25 -35.77 -12.80 -4.13
N LYS A 26 -36.51 -13.15 -5.15
CA LYS A 26 -36.84 -14.53 -5.47
C LYS A 26 -35.66 -15.31 -5.99
N GLU A 27 -34.91 -14.72 -6.91
CA GLU A 27 -33.76 -15.36 -7.56
C GLU A 27 -32.60 -15.53 -6.54
N THR A 28 -32.34 -14.54 -5.72
CA THR A 28 -31.22 -14.54 -4.75
C THR A 28 -31.50 -15.36 -3.50
N LYS A 29 -32.70 -15.87 -3.28
CA LYS A 29 -33.11 -16.58 -2.05
C LYS A 29 -32.18 -17.73 -1.66
N ASN A 30 -31.64 -18.44 -2.65
CA ASN A 30 -30.77 -19.60 -2.45
C ASN A 30 -29.31 -19.34 -2.93
N MET A 31 -28.99 -18.10 -3.30
CA MET A 31 -27.65 -17.73 -3.76
C MET A 31 -26.82 -17.21 -2.59
N SER A 32 -25.53 -17.54 -2.58
CA SER A 32 -24.57 -16.91 -1.69
C SER A 32 -24.36 -15.45 -2.12
N LYS A 33 -23.92 -14.60 -1.19
CA LYS A 33 -23.56 -13.20 -1.48
C LYS A 33 -22.55 -13.09 -2.64
N ARG A 34 -21.62 -14.05 -2.72
CA ARG A 34 -20.64 -14.14 -3.81
C ARG A 34 -21.29 -14.40 -5.17
N GLN A 35 -22.21 -15.35 -5.24
CA GLN A 35 -22.94 -15.63 -6.49
C GLN A 35 -23.76 -14.42 -6.94
N ILE A 36 -24.43 -13.74 -6.02
CA ILE A 36 -25.18 -12.52 -6.30
C ILE A 36 -24.23 -11.45 -6.91
N ALA A 37 -23.10 -11.19 -6.26
CA ALA A 37 -22.14 -10.21 -6.73
C ALA A 37 -21.58 -10.54 -8.12
N GLN A 38 -21.24 -11.81 -8.39
CA GLN A 38 -20.68 -12.23 -9.67
C GLN A 38 -21.71 -12.28 -10.81
N GLU A 39 -22.87 -12.88 -10.55
CA GLU A 39 -23.82 -13.22 -11.60
C GLU A 39 -24.84 -12.11 -11.87
N LEU A 40 -25.16 -11.30 -10.86
CA LEU A 40 -26.18 -10.27 -10.97
C LEU A 40 -25.61 -8.85 -10.92
N GLU A 41 -24.59 -8.61 -10.11
CA GLU A 41 -24.01 -7.27 -9.91
C GLU A 41 -22.74 -7.03 -10.74
N CYS A 42 -22.34 -8.00 -11.60
CA CYS A 42 -21.15 -7.92 -12.44
C CYS A 42 -19.85 -7.60 -11.65
N ASN A 43 -19.81 -7.94 -10.37
CA ASN A 43 -18.64 -7.73 -9.52
C ASN A 43 -17.71 -8.94 -9.59
N PHE A 44 -16.74 -8.90 -10.50
CA PHE A 44 -15.76 -9.98 -10.72
C PHE A 44 -14.58 -9.98 -9.75
N ASN A 45 -14.45 -8.97 -8.91
CA ASN A 45 -13.43 -8.92 -7.86
C ASN A 45 -13.62 -10.05 -6.82
N THR A 46 -14.80 -10.68 -6.84
CA THR A 46 -15.18 -11.78 -5.95
C THR A 46 -14.83 -13.18 -6.48
N SER A 47 -14.12 -13.28 -7.60
CA SER A 47 -13.90 -14.54 -8.33
C SER A 47 -12.86 -15.51 -7.72
N GLY A 48 -12.13 -15.13 -6.67
CA GLY A 48 -11.15 -15.96 -5.97
C GLY A 48 -11.51 -16.24 -4.51
N GLU A 49 -10.89 -17.26 -3.90
CA GLU A 49 -10.79 -17.37 -2.45
C GLU A 49 -9.81 -16.29 -1.98
N THR A 50 -10.31 -15.10 -1.65
CA THR A 50 -9.51 -14.01 -1.10
C THR A 50 -9.55 -14.06 0.42
N VAL A 51 -8.43 -13.74 1.07
CA VAL A 51 -8.33 -13.66 2.55
C VAL A 51 -9.27 -12.59 3.09
N ILE A 52 -9.49 -11.52 2.32
CA ILE A 52 -10.42 -10.44 2.65
C ILE A 52 -11.67 -10.65 1.78
N ASP A 53 -12.84 -10.62 2.40
CA ASP A 53 -14.10 -10.73 1.66
C ASP A 53 -14.31 -9.53 0.72
N PRO A 54 -15.10 -9.69 -0.36
CA PRO A 54 -15.29 -8.64 -1.35
C PRO A 54 -15.87 -7.34 -0.80
N SER A 55 -16.76 -7.41 0.17
CA SER A 55 -17.33 -6.22 0.79
C SER A 55 -16.28 -5.44 1.58
N GLY A 56 -15.31 -6.14 2.16
CA GLY A 56 -14.13 -5.56 2.79
C GLY A 56 -13.23 -4.86 1.77
N ILE A 57 -13.01 -5.48 0.62
CA ILE A 57 -12.23 -4.87 -0.47
C ILE A 57 -12.91 -3.61 -1.01
N ASP A 58 -14.21 -3.66 -1.28
CA ASP A 58 -14.98 -2.50 -1.76
C ASP A 58 -14.96 -1.35 -0.74
N TRP A 59 -15.08 -1.67 0.54
CA TRP A 59 -14.95 -0.69 1.61
C TRP A 59 -13.54 -0.06 1.63
N MET A 60 -12.49 -0.88 1.54
CA MET A 60 -11.10 -0.38 1.48
C MET A 60 -10.88 0.51 0.26
N LEU A 61 -11.39 0.10 -0.92
CA LEU A 61 -11.29 0.90 -2.14
C LEU A 61 -12.00 2.26 -2.02
N SER A 62 -13.11 2.33 -1.28
CA SER A 62 -13.83 3.59 -1.03
C SER A 62 -13.04 4.58 -0.16
N LEU A 63 -12.04 4.09 0.59
CA LEU A 63 -11.17 4.90 1.44
C LEU A 63 -9.89 5.36 0.73
N VAL A 64 -9.61 4.86 -0.48
CA VAL A 64 -8.42 5.25 -1.25
C VAL A 64 -8.46 6.75 -1.54
N LYS A 65 -7.38 7.43 -1.20
CA LYS A 65 -7.19 8.86 -1.43
C LYS A 65 -5.96 9.09 -2.28
N GLU A 66 -6.04 10.05 -3.20
CA GLU A 66 -4.85 10.50 -3.92
C GLU A 66 -3.84 11.16 -2.97
N PRO A 67 -2.53 10.90 -3.13
CA PRO A 67 -1.51 11.57 -2.34
C PRO A 67 -1.48 13.07 -2.67
N LYS A 68 -1.17 13.89 -1.67
CA LYS A 68 -0.94 15.34 -1.87
C LYS A 68 0.28 15.60 -2.74
N HIS A 69 1.34 14.82 -2.52
CA HIS A 69 2.61 14.96 -3.21
C HIS A 69 3.14 13.60 -3.66
N ARG A 70 3.83 13.61 -4.80
CA ARG A 70 4.63 12.49 -5.31
C ARG A 70 6.04 13.00 -5.55
N THR A 71 6.99 12.54 -4.77
CA THR A 71 8.37 13.02 -4.75
C THR A 71 9.37 11.85 -4.84
N GLY A 72 10.64 12.11 -4.59
CA GLY A 72 11.72 11.16 -4.80
C GLY A 72 12.22 11.20 -6.25
N PHE A 73 13.38 10.57 -6.53
CA PHE A 73 14.03 10.61 -7.85
C PHE A 73 13.18 9.92 -8.95
N ASP A 74 12.36 8.95 -8.57
CA ASP A 74 11.45 8.19 -9.44
C ASP A 74 9.96 8.59 -9.26
N ARG A 75 9.69 9.60 -8.41
CA ARG A 75 8.35 10.07 -8.04
C ARG A 75 7.45 8.99 -7.41
N ASN A 76 8.05 7.98 -6.84
CA ASN A 76 7.36 6.86 -6.19
C ASN A 76 7.26 7.01 -4.66
N PHE A 77 7.73 8.11 -4.10
CA PHE A 77 7.42 8.48 -2.72
C PHE A 77 6.15 9.31 -2.69
N TRP A 78 5.07 8.72 -2.19
CA TRP A 78 3.75 9.30 -2.11
C TRP A 78 3.50 9.79 -0.70
N ILE A 79 3.02 11.02 -0.55
CA ILE A 79 2.82 11.69 0.74
C ILE A 79 1.36 12.15 0.82
N TRP A 80 0.64 11.67 1.84
CA TRP A 80 -0.75 12.07 2.13
C TRP A 80 -0.83 13.17 3.18
N GLU A 81 0.14 13.23 4.10
CA GLU A 81 0.23 14.27 5.12
C GLU A 81 1.68 14.72 5.27
N GLU A 82 1.88 16.03 5.39
CA GLU A 82 3.20 16.63 5.60
C GLU A 82 3.65 16.47 7.05
N HIS A 83 4.95 16.64 7.28
CA HIS A 83 5.53 16.64 8.62
C HIS A 83 4.90 17.71 9.51
N ASP A 84 4.44 17.31 10.69
CA ASP A 84 4.02 18.18 11.78
C ASP A 84 5.05 18.11 12.91
N PRO A 85 5.74 19.23 13.26
CA PRO A 85 6.77 19.22 14.31
C PRO A 85 6.28 18.81 15.70
N SER A 86 4.95 18.79 15.92
CA SER A 86 4.35 18.36 17.20
C SER A 86 4.13 16.85 17.28
N CYS A 87 4.37 16.11 16.19
CA CYS A 87 4.12 14.68 16.09
C CYS A 87 5.42 13.87 16.00
N ASN A 88 5.30 12.60 16.36
CA ASN A 88 6.38 11.63 16.25
C ASN A 88 6.11 10.64 15.10
N TYR A 89 7.19 10.21 14.45
CA TYR A 89 7.09 9.35 13.26
C TYR A 89 7.97 8.13 13.38
N LEU A 90 7.53 7.05 12.73
CA LEU A 90 8.30 5.83 12.52
C LEU A 90 8.37 5.53 11.04
N ILE A 91 9.55 5.18 10.54
CA ILE A 91 9.74 4.68 9.19
C ILE A 91 10.09 3.21 9.27
N SER A 92 9.26 2.37 8.65
CA SER A 92 9.51 0.94 8.48
C SER A 92 9.95 0.68 7.05
N ALA A 93 11.14 0.11 6.88
CA ALA A 93 11.77 -0.08 5.58
C ALA A 93 12.12 -1.55 5.32
N ASP A 94 11.67 -2.06 4.18
CA ASP A 94 12.05 -3.34 3.60
C ASP A 94 13.01 -3.10 2.43
N VAL A 95 14.05 -3.94 2.32
CA VAL A 95 15.18 -3.71 1.41
C VAL A 95 15.29 -4.83 0.38
N ALA A 96 15.24 -4.45 -0.89
CA ALA A 96 15.57 -5.32 -2.03
C ALA A 96 16.86 -4.88 -2.73
N ARG A 97 17.41 -5.76 -3.56
CA ARG A 97 18.66 -5.49 -4.32
C ARG A 97 18.54 -4.38 -5.35
N GLY A 98 17.33 -4.15 -5.87
CA GLY A 98 17.09 -3.20 -6.95
C GLY A 98 17.35 -3.74 -8.37
N ASP A 99 17.96 -4.91 -8.52
CA ASP A 99 18.29 -5.57 -9.80
C ASP A 99 17.36 -6.74 -10.15
N GLY A 100 16.49 -7.15 -9.24
CA GLY A 100 15.57 -8.28 -9.35
C GLY A 100 14.11 -7.92 -9.59
N ALA A 101 13.24 -8.89 -9.34
CA ALA A 101 11.78 -8.70 -9.38
C ALA A 101 11.27 -7.86 -8.19
N ASP A 102 11.91 -8.00 -7.03
CA ASP A 102 11.49 -7.39 -5.78
C ASP A 102 11.78 -5.88 -5.73
N SER A 103 10.95 -5.16 -5.00
CA SER A 103 11.08 -3.72 -4.78
C SER A 103 11.46 -3.43 -3.33
N SER A 104 12.28 -2.41 -3.11
CA SER A 104 12.43 -1.81 -1.78
C SER A 104 11.21 -0.95 -1.48
N THR A 105 10.73 -1.01 -0.24
CA THR A 105 9.57 -0.25 0.21
C THR A 105 9.82 0.38 1.57
N PHE A 106 9.21 1.53 1.82
CA PHE A 106 9.08 2.04 3.18
C PHE A 106 7.74 2.74 3.39
N HIS A 107 7.30 2.76 4.65
CA HIS A 107 6.13 3.49 5.10
C HIS A 107 6.52 4.48 6.19
N VAL A 108 5.93 5.67 6.12
CA VAL A 108 6.02 6.67 7.19
C VAL A 108 4.73 6.60 8.00
N LEU A 109 4.85 6.22 9.26
CA LEU A 109 3.76 6.09 10.21
C LEU A 109 3.77 7.28 11.18
N LYS A 110 2.63 7.96 11.32
CA LYS A 110 2.39 8.97 12.35
C LYS A 110 1.95 8.28 13.62
N LEU A 111 2.73 8.38 14.69
CA LEU A 111 2.50 7.58 15.90
C LEU A 111 1.27 8.02 16.70
N GLU A 112 0.89 9.28 16.63
CA GLU A 112 -0.26 9.82 17.36
C GLU A 112 -1.60 9.26 16.85
N THR A 113 -1.70 8.99 15.54
CA THR A 113 -2.92 8.47 14.91
C THR A 113 -2.80 7.04 14.43
N MET A 114 -1.58 6.48 14.41
CA MET A 114 -1.26 5.18 13.83
C MET A 114 -1.61 5.07 12.34
N GLU A 115 -1.58 6.20 11.62
CA GLU A 115 -1.86 6.26 10.20
C GLU A 115 -0.58 6.25 9.37
N ILE A 116 -0.60 5.55 8.25
CA ILE A 116 0.44 5.63 7.22
C ILE A 116 0.20 6.91 6.44
N ILE A 117 1.14 7.84 6.50
CA ILE A 117 1.05 9.16 5.87
C ILE A 117 2.00 9.32 4.69
N GLY A 118 2.93 8.39 4.51
CA GLY A 118 3.85 8.33 3.39
C GLY A 118 4.20 6.90 3.02
N GLU A 119 4.37 6.65 1.73
CA GLU A 119 4.66 5.33 1.18
C GLU A 119 5.62 5.44 -0.01
N TYR A 120 6.61 4.57 -0.05
CA TYR A 120 7.52 4.43 -1.18
C TYR A 120 7.58 2.98 -1.64
N GLN A 121 7.60 2.78 -2.96
CA GLN A 121 7.92 1.51 -3.59
C GLN A 121 8.75 1.76 -4.85
N GLY A 122 9.90 1.11 -4.94
CA GLY A 122 10.77 1.28 -6.10
C GLY A 122 11.93 0.29 -6.13
N LYS A 123 12.82 0.47 -7.10
CA LYS A 123 14.00 -0.39 -7.32
C LYS A 123 15.30 0.43 -7.29
N PRO A 124 15.56 1.22 -6.24
CA PRO A 124 16.83 1.92 -6.08
C PRO A 124 17.94 0.91 -5.76
N THR A 125 19.17 1.30 -6.05
CA THR A 125 20.31 0.59 -5.46
C THR A 125 20.31 0.79 -3.95
N PRO A 126 20.91 -0.13 -3.14
CA PRO A 126 20.95 0.00 -1.69
C PRO A 126 21.53 1.34 -1.20
N ASP A 127 22.55 1.88 -1.87
CA ASP A 127 23.15 3.19 -1.53
C ASP A 127 22.15 4.34 -1.75
N LEU A 128 21.44 4.36 -2.88
CA LEU A 128 20.41 5.37 -3.17
C LEU A 128 19.25 5.25 -2.18
N TYR A 129 18.88 4.01 -1.83
CA TYR A 129 17.81 3.77 -0.89
C TYR A 129 18.16 4.25 0.52
N ALA A 130 19.39 3.97 0.98
CA ALA A 130 19.90 4.49 2.26
C ALA A 130 19.92 6.02 2.30
N ASN A 131 20.34 6.67 1.21
CA ASN A 131 20.31 8.13 1.11
C ASN A 131 18.88 8.67 1.21
N MET A 132 17.94 8.05 0.49
CA MET A 132 16.51 8.42 0.55
C MET A 132 15.95 8.28 1.96
N LEU A 133 16.20 7.14 2.62
CA LEU A 133 15.77 6.91 4.00
C LEU A 133 16.35 7.96 4.97
N ASN A 134 17.65 8.30 4.81
CA ASN A 134 18.29 9.34 5.63
C ASN A 134 17.63 10.71 5.43
N GLN A 135 17.32 11.09 4.18
CA GLN A 135 16.65 12.36 3.89
C GLN A 135 15.24 12.39 4.46
N VAL A 136 14.42 11.40 4.13
CA VAL A 136 13.03 11.31 4.59
C VAL A 136 12.96 11.24 6.12
N GLY A 137 13.84 10.43 6.75
CA GLY A 137 13.88 10.34 8.20
C GLY A 137 14.17 11.68 8.89
N ARG A 138 15.04 12.50 8.29
CA ARG A 138 15.35 13.86 8.81
C ARG A 138 14.21 14.84 8.54
N GLU A 139 13.57 14.77 7.35
CA GLU A 139 12.42 15.59 7.01
C GLU A 139 11.24 15.34 7.95
N PHE A 140 11.06 14.10 8.40
CA PHE A 140 10.04 13.73 9.40
C PHE A 140 10.57 13.80 10.84
N GLY A 141 11.33 14.85 11.17
CA GLY A 141 11.74 15.17 12.53
C GLY A 141 12.72 14.18 13.16
N ASN A 142 13.58 13.52 12.38
CA ASN A 142 14.40 12.37 12.77
C ASN A 142 13.53 11.19 13.23
N ALA A 143 12.57 10.80 12.39
CA ALA A 143 11.69 9.67 12.62
C ALA A 143 12.47 8.43 13.10
N MET A 144 11.86 7.63 13.98
CA MET A 144 12.46 6.33 14.34
C MET A 144 12.55 5.45 13.08
N MET A 145 13.76 5.00 12.74
CA MET A 145 14.01 4.20 11.54
C MET A 145 14.14 2.73 11.89
N VAL A 146 13.25 1.92 11.35
CA VAL A 146 13.28 0.45 11.45
C VAL A 146 13.57 -0.11 10.07
N VAL A 147 14.72 -0.74 9.90
CA VAL A 147 15.15 -1.36 8.64
C VAL A 147 15.19 -2.87 8.83
N GLU A 148 14.59 -3.61 7.88
CA GLU A 148 14.68 -5.06 7.90
C GLU A 148 16.14 -5.51 7.79
N ASN A 149 16.57 -6.30 8.76
CA ASN A 149 17.95 -6.77 8.87
C ASN A 149 18.15 -8.10 8.14
N ASN A 150 17.86 -8.13 6.84
CA ASN A 150 18.27 -9.22 5.94
C ASN A 150 19.67 -8.96 5.36
N SER A 151 20.18 -9.86 4.51
CA SER A 151 21.54 -9.76 3.95
C SER A 151 21.84 -8.45 3.23
N ILE A 152 20.86 -7.85 2.58
CA ILE A 152 20.97 -6.56 1.86
C ILE A 152 20.68 -5.39 2.79
N GLY A 153 19.78 -5.58 3.75
CA GLY A 153 19.42 -4.60 4.75
C GLY A 153 20.65 -4.14 5.57
N TYR A 154 21.61 -5.01 5.83
CA TYR A 154 22.88 -4.63 6.47
C TYR A 154 23.59 -3.50 5.73
N THR A 155 23.65 -3.54 4.40
CA THR A 155 24.30 -2.47 3.61
C THR A 155 23.60 -1.14 3.82
N VAL A 156 22.28 -1.13 3.86
CA VAL A 156 21.47 0.09 4.09
C VAL A 156 21.69 0.60 5.52
N ILE A 157 21.69 -0.29 6.51
CA ILE A 157 21.92 0.05 7.92
C ILE A 157 23.31 0.65 8.10
N ASP A 158 24.37 0.03 7.54
CA ASP A 158 25.72 0.53 7.61
C ASP A 158 25.84 1.94 7.01
N LYS A 159 25.18 2.20 5.89
CA LYS A 159 25.13 3.52 5.28
C LYS A 159 24.41 4.55 6.15
N LEU A 160 23.30 4.18 6.78
CA LEU A 160 22.60 5.07 7.71
C LEU A 160 23.48 5.44 8.92
N ILE A 161 24.29 4.49 9.41
CA ILE A 161 25.29 4.72 10.46
C ILE A 161 26.39 5.67 9.96
N GLU A 162 26.93 5.45 8.75
CA GLU A 162 27.94 6.34 8.12
C GLU A 162 27.40 7.77 7.97
N TYR A 163 26.11 7.94 7.62
CA TYR A 163 25.45 9.25 7.53
C TYR A 163 25.16 9.89 8.89
N GLY A 164 25.42 9.18 9.98
CA GLY A 164 25.12 9.63 11.34
C GLY A 164 23.62 9.84 11.56
N PHE A 165 22.79 8.92 11.05
CA PHE A 165 21.36 9.00 11.29
C PHE A 165 21.07 8.78 12.77
N PRO A 166 20.35 9.72 13.46
CA PRO A 166 20.35 9.74 14.93
C PRO A 166 19.41 8.75 15.59
N ASN A 167 18.37 8.27 14.91
CA ASN A 167 17.27 7.52 15.51
C ASN A 167 17.03 6.18 14.82
N LEU A 168 18.08 5.36 14.71
CA LEU A 168 18.00 4.01 14.15
C LEU A 168 17.62 3.01 15.25
N PHE A 169 16.61 2.18 14.97
CA PHE A 169 16.13 1.14 15.89
C PHE A 169 17.07 -0.06 15.92
N TYR A 170 17.43 -0.49 17.11
CA TYR A 170 18.21 -1.71 17.35
C TYR A 170 17.43 -2.67 18.24
N SER A 171 17.17 -3.90 17.75
CA SER A 171 16.63 -4.94 18.62
C SER A 171 17.78 -5.61 19.40
N ILE A 172 17.62 -5.72 20.71
CA ILE A 172 18.54 -6.53 21.54
C ILE A 172 18.12 -7.98 21.39
N LYS A 173 19.02 -8.85 20.86
CA LYS A 173 18.80 -10.29 20.93
C LYS A 173 18.77 -10.69 22.42
N SER A 174 17.63 -11.20 22.89
CA SER A 174 17.60 -11.91 24.18
C SER A 174 18.50 -13.14 24.07
N THR A 175 19.55 -13.17 24.85
CA THR A 175 20.40 -14.36 25.07
C THR A 175 19.67 -15.44 25.80
#